data_fd3edfc49ce44a68dcbfc511816d51dc
#
_entry.id   fd3edfc49ce44a68dcbfc511816d51dc
#
_cell.length_a   1.000
_cell.length_b   1.000
_cell.length_c   1.000
_cell.angle_alpha   90.00
_cell.angle_beta   90.00
_cell.angle_gamma   90.00
#
_symmetry.space_group_name_H-M   'P 1'
#
loop_
_entity.id
_entity.type
_entity.pdbx_description
1 polymer ?
#
loop_
_entity_poly.entity_id
_entity_poly.type
_entity_poly.pdbx_seq_one_letter_code
_entity_poly.pdbx_strand_id
1 'polypeptide(L)'
;YWNLQKLSNIISVLNFLKIMPSKSFNVTIDKKISSFKKTIFVDPDKSISIRSFIVGAISQNISTAKNVLESEDVFSTIKCLKKLGVVIKKTKSKSYLIYGKGLGSLFAKKNTKLNFGNSGTLARLLIGVLSTTPGIEVNISGDHSLNKRNMKKLIELMSKFGSYFSPKGKNNFPLKMISTEMPVGINYKAGVSAQLKS
;
A
#
# COMPACT_ATOMS: atom_id res chain seq x y z
N TYR A 1 48.46 -7.97 -5.21
CA TYR A 1 47.98 -9.02 -4.31
C TYR A 1 46.52 -8.71 -3.92
N TRP A 2 45.57 -9.19 -4.68
CA TRP A 2 44.15 -9.17 -4.32
C TRP A 2 43.87 -10.31 -3.36
N ASN A 3 43.35 -9.94 -2.19
CA ASN A 3 43.22 -10.77 -1.01
C ASN A 3 42.20 -11.90 -1.26
N LEU A 4 42.68 -13.13 -1.40
CA LEU A 4 41.90 -14.39 -1.55
C LEU A 4 40.82 -14.57 -0.46
N GLN A 5 41.00 -13.94 0.71
CA GLN A 5 40.05 -13.97 1.81
C GLN A 5 38.74 -13.19 1.55
N LYS A 6 38.80 -12.15 0.69
CA LYS A 6 37.58 -11.42 0.24
C LYS A 6 36.77 -12.23 -0.77
N LEU A 7 37.44 -13.04 -1.59
CA LEU A 7 36.76 -13.92 -2.55
C LEU A 7 36.04 -15.09 -1.85
N SER A 8 36.60 -15.65 -0.77
CA SER A 8 35.94 -16.72 -0.01
C SER A 8 34.65 -16.23 0.68
N ASN A 9 34.65 -14.99 1.20
CA ASN A 9 33.46 -14.39 1.80
C ASN A 9 32.36 -14.06 0.78
N ILE A 10 32.72 -13.65 -0.42
CA ILE A 10 31.75 -13.42 -1.51
C ILE A 10 31.16 -14.75 -1.99
N ILE A 11 31.98 -15.79 -2.10
CA ILE A 11 31.51 -17.15 -2.48
C ILE A 11 30.63 -17.76 -1.39
N SER A 12 30.92 -17.52 -0.09
CA SER A 12 30.06 -17.97 1.00
C SER A 12 28.71 -17.26 1.03
N VAL A 13 28.67 -15.95 0.74
CA VAL A 13 27.43 -15.16 0.64
C VAL A 13 26.63 -15.57 -0.60
N LEU A 14 27.29 -15.84 -1.73
CA LEU A 14 26.61 -16.35 -2.93
C LEU A 14 26.10 -17.80 -2.75
N ASN A 15 26.78 -18.62 -1.96
CA ASN A 15 26.29 -19.94 -1.59
C ASN A 15 25.16 -19.92 -0.57
N PHE A 16 25.05 -18.87 0.27
CA PHE A 16 23.92 -18.67 1.18
C PHE A 16 22.67 -18.15 0.44
N LEU A 17 22.86 -17.44 -0.69
CA LEU A 17 21.78 -17.04 -1.61
C LEU A 17 21.36 -18.17 -2.58
N LYS A 18 22.07 -19.30 -2.54
CA LYS A 18 21.75 -20.48 -3.31
C LYS A 18 20.56 -21.18 -2.68
N ILE A 19 19.36 -20.78 -3.13
CA ILE A 19 18.21 -21.66 -3.28
C ILE A 19 17.80 -22.34 -1.98
N MET A 20 16.91 -21.69 -1.23
CA MET A 20 15.93 -22.50 -0.52
C MET A 20 15.13 -23.22 -1.63
N PRO A 21 15.25 -24.54 -1.79
CA PRO A 21 14.35 -25.25 -2.68
C PRO A 21 12.96 -24.96 -2.16
N SER A 22 12.11 -24.40 -2.98
CA SER A 22 10.67 -24.34 -2.68
C SER A 22 10.25 -25.80 -2.53
N LYS A 23 10.24 -26.30 -1.30
CA LYS A 23 9.69 -27.63 -1.00
C LYS A 23 8.23 -27.55 -1.37
N SER A 24 7.90 -27.93 -2.60
CA SER A 24 6.52 -28.23 -2.95
C SER A 24 6.10 -29.40 -2.09
N PHE A 25 4.98 -29.30 -1.43
CA PHE A 25 4.38 -30.40 -0.71
C PHE A 25 2.97 -30.60 -1.26
N ASN A 26 2.58 -31.87 -1.38
CA ASN A 26 1.26 -32.24 -1.78
C ASN A 26 0.41 -32.43 -0.52
N VAL A 27 -0.77 -31.82 -0.48
CA VAL A 27 -1.76 -32.06 0.55
C VAL A 27 -2.90 -32.84 -0.07
N THR A 28 -3.13 -34.06 0.44
CA THR A 28 -4.26 -34.88 0.03
C THR A 28 -5.31 -34.84 1.15
N ILE A 29 -6.52 -34.43 0.81
CA ILE A 29 -7.66 -34.45 1.72
C ILE A 29 -8.57 -35.58 1.27
N ASP A 30 -8.45 -36.72 1.92
CA ASP A 30 -9.12 -37.96 1.56
C ASP A 30 -10.33 -38.32 2.46
N LYS A 31 -10.58 -37.52 3.49
CA LYS A 31 -11.70 -37.73 4.42
C LYS A 31 -12.61 -36.52 4.50
N LYS A 32 -13.91 -36.75 4.44
CA LYS A 32 -14.94 -35.73 4.72
C LYS A 32 -15.05 -35.50 6.22
N ILE A 33 -14.94 -34.24 6.63
CA ILE A 33 -15.17 -33.87 8.04
C ILE A 33 -16.65 -33.88 8.30
N SER A 34 -17.09 -34.72 9.23
CA SER A 34 -18.53 -34.87 9.63
C SER A 34 -18.94 -33.82 10.66
N SER A 35 -18.03 -33.41 11.53
CA SER A 35 -18.25 -32.33 12.48
C SER A 35 -16.95 -31.60 12.76
N PHE A 36 -17.02 -30.28 12.86
CA PHE A 36 -15.87 -29.46 13.15
C PHE A 36 -16.22 -28.40 14.20
N LYS A 37 -15.61 -28.51 15.37
CA LYS A 37 -15.71 -27.52 16.45
C LYS A 37 -14.31 -27.22 16.94
N LYS A 38 -13.65 -26.25 16.29
CA LYS A 38 -12.30 -25.83 16.65
C LYS A 38 -12.13 -24.34 16.43
N THR A 39 -11.51 -23.67 17.38
CA THR A 39 -11.05 -22.30 17.21
C THR A 39 -9.66 -22.31 16.57
N ILE A 40 -9.51 -21.61 15.48
CA ILE A 40 -8.22 -21.41 14.80
C ILE A 40 -7.84 -19.94 14.84
N PHE A 41 -6.55 -19.67 14.98
CA PHE A 41 -5.99 -18.33 14.81
C PHE A 41 -5.35 -18.25 13.43
N VAL A 42 -5.73 -17.23 12.68
CA VAL A 42 -5.19 -16.98 11.35
C VAL A 42 -4.26 -15.77 11.36
N ASP A 43 -3.34 -15.73 10.41
CA ASP A 43 -2.50 -14.55 10.22
C ASP A 43 -3.34 -13.34 9.79
N PRO A 44 -2.90 -12.12 10.15
CA PRO A 44 -3.60 -10.90 9.77
C PRO A 44 -3.57 -10.69 8.25
N ASP A 45 -4.66 -10.13 7.73
CA ASP A 45 -4.78 -9.81 6.30
C ASP A 45 -4.03 -8.51 5.96
N LYS A 46 -3.31 -8.54 4.83
CA LYS A 46 -2.52 -7.42 4.32
C LYS A 46 -3.41 -6.24 3.94
N SER A 47 -4.49 -6.49 3.23
CA SER A 47 -5.36 -5.43 2.70
C SER A 47 -6.15 -4.76 3.82
N ILE A 48 -6.58 -5.51 4.82
CA ILE A 48 -7.22 -4.97 6.03
C ILE A 48 -6.20 -4.13 6.81
N SER A 49 -4.97 -4.61 6.95
CA SER A 49 -3.91 -3.84 7.62
C SER A 49 -3.63 -2.51 6.92
N ILE A 50 -3.52 -2.47 5.59
CA ILE A 50 -3.37 -1.22 4.82
C ILE A 50 -4.56 -0.28 5.05
N ARG A 51 -5.79 -0.80 4.95
CA ARG A 51 -7.00 -0.01 5.17
C ARG A 51 -7.09 0.58 6.57
N SER A 52 -6.70 -0.18 7.60
CA SER A 52 -6.73 0.33 8.98
C SER A 52 -5.86 1.58 9.16
N PHE A 53 -4.71 1.64 8.50
CA PHE A 53 -3.86 2.84 8.52
C PHE A 53 -4.46 4.00 7.74
N ILE A 54 -5.02 3.74 6.56
CA ILE A 54 -5.60 4.79 5.72
C ILE A 54 -6.85 5.38 6.40
N VAL A 55 -7.76 4.53 6.88
CA VAL A 55 -8.98 4.97 7.60
C VAL A 55 -8.59 5.67 8.90
N GLY A 56 -7.65 5.12 9.68
CA GLY A 56 -7.14 5.77 10.88
C GLY A 56 -6.51 7.14 10.61
N ALA A 57 -5.85 7.31 9.45
CA ALA A 57 -5.23 8.58 9.07
C ALA A 57 -6.26 9.70 8.79
N ILE A 58 -7.39 9.34 8.18
CA ILE A 58 -8.48 10.30 7.86
C ILE A 58 -9.58 10.38 8.92
N SER A 59 -9.48 9.58 9.98
CA SER A 59 -10.36 9.67 11.15
C SER A 59 -9.99 10.87 12.01
N GLN A 60 -10.92 11.29 12.84
CA GLN A 60 -10.62 12.22 13.95
C GLN A 60 -10.04 11.44 15.13
N ASN A 61 -9.26 12.11 15.98
CA ASN A 61 -8.65 11.54 17.19
C ASN A 61 -7.66 10.39 16.92
N ILE A 62 -7.48 9.54 17.91
CA ILE A 62 -6.51 8.45 17.89
C ILE A 62 -7.20 7.13 17.60
N SER A 63 -6.74 6.44 16.55
CA SER A 63 -7.16 5.08 16.24
C SER A 63 -6.09 4.08 16.66
N THR A 64 -6.53 2.89 17.07
CA THR A 64 -5.62 1.78 17.42
C THR A 64 -5.78 0.64 16.41
N ALA A 65 -4.71 0.33 15.69
CA ALA A 65 -4.65 -0.87 14.85
C ALA A 65 -3.92 -1.99 15.61
N LYS A 66 -4.60 -3.13 15.80
CA LYS A 66 -4.05 -4.32 16.49
C LYS A 66 -3.95 -5.47 15.51
N ASN A 67 -3.02 -6.39 15.77
CA ASN A 67 -2.76 -7.56 14.94
C ASN A 67 -2.52 -7.21 13.46
N VAL A 68 -1.65 -6.22 13.22
CA VAL A 68 -1.29 -5.74 11.88
C VAL A 68 -0.32 -6.72 11.23
N LEU A 69 -0.52 -7.03 9.94
CA LEU A 69 0.48 -7.73 9.14
C LEU A 69 1.66 -6.79 8.86
N GLU A 70 2.79 -7.03 9.49
CA GLU A 70 4.02 -6.21 9.31
C GLU A 70 4.75 -6.63 8.02
N SER A 71 4.17 -6.33 6.86
CA SER A 71 4.73 -6.58 5.53
C SER A 71 5.29 -5.30 4.91
N GLU A 72 6.09 -5.45 3.84
CA GLU A 72 6.66 -4.31 3.09
C GLU A 72 5.58 -3.35 2.59
N ASP A 73 4.43 -3.87 2.13
CA ASP A 73 3.29 -3.07 1.67
C ASP A 73 2.74 -2.19 2.79
N VAL A 74 2.63 -2.73 4.01
CA VAL A 74 2.14 -1.99 5.18
C VAL A 74 3.17 -0.97 5.63
N PHE A 75 4.46 -1.31 5.62
CA PHE A 75 5.50 -0.33 5.93
C PHE A 75 5.57 0.79 4.89
N SER A 76 5.33 0.50 3.61
CA SER A 76 5.19 1.52 2.57
C SER A 76 3.99 2.44 2.84
N THR A 77 2.87 1.88 3.31
CA THR A 77 1.69 2.64 3.73
C THR A 77 2.02 3.61 4.87
N ILE A 78 2.66 3.11 5.94
CA ILE A 78 3.07 3.91 7.08
C ILE A 78 4.02 5.04 6.64
N LYS A 79 5.01 4.74 5.78
CA LYS A 79 5.95 5.75 5.25
C LYS A 79 5.24 6.84 4.45
N CYS A 80 4.29 6.48 3.59
CA CYS A 80 3.52 7.43 2.80
C CYS A 80 2.66 8.33 3.69
N LEU A 81 1.92 7.74 4.65
CA LEU A 81 1.06 8.50 5.56
C LEU A 81 1.85 9.46 6.47
N LYS A 82 3.05 9.05 6.94
CA LYS A 82 3.94 9.94 7.69
C LYS A 82 4.39 11.14 6.85
N LYS A 83 4.68 10.95 5.56
CA LYS A 83 4.99 12.07 4.65
C LYS A 83 3.81 13.01 4.41
N LEU A 84 2.59 12.52 4.61
CA LEU A 84 1.35 13.28 4.53
C LEU A 84 0.93 13.90 5.90
N GLY A 85 1.86 13.94 6.86
CA GLY A 85 1.67 14.60 8.14
C GLY A 85 0.99 13.76 9.22
N VAL A 86 0.75 12.46 8.97
CA VAL A 86 0.14 11.57 9.97
C VAL A 86 1.19 11.08 10.96
N VAL A 87 0.94 11.21 12.25
CA VAL A 87 1.76 10.63 13.31
C VAL A 87 1.32 9.20 13.55
N ILE A 88 2.24 8.27 13.42
CA ILE A 88 2.01 6.83 13.64
C ILE A 88 3.07 6.30 14.57
N LYS A 89 2.65 5.75 15.72
CA LYS A 89 3.53 5.18 16.74
C LYS A 89 3.28 3.69 16.89
N LYS A 90 4.33 2.88 16.85
CA LYS A 90 4.27 1.47 17.22
C LYS A 90 4.27 1.39 18.75
N THR A 91 3.33 0.68 19.34
CA THR A 91 3.21 0.52 20.80
C THR A 91 3.81 -0.79 21.26
N LYS A 92 3.54 -1.87 20.54
CA LYS A 92 4.09 -3.22 20.77
C LYS A 92 4.07 -3.99 19.45
N SER A 93 4.50 -5.26 19.48
CA SER A 93 4.44 -6.10 18.29
C SER A 93 3.06 -6.04 17.63
N LYS A 94 3.02 -5.85 16.32
CA LYS A 94 1.80 -5.81 15.48
C LYS A 94 0.72 -4.82 15.97
N SER A 95 1.09 -3.78 16.76
CA SER A 95 0.12 -2.81 17.30
C SER A 95 0.59 -1.38 17.13
N TYR A 96 -0.29 -0.49 16.66
CA TYR A 96 0.02 0.88 16.30
C TYR A 96 -1.06 1.85 16.77
N LEU A 97 -0.65 3.05 17.19
CA LEU A 97 -1.51 4.21 17.36
C LEU A 97 -1.37 5.10 16.14
N ILE A 98 -2.50 5.53 15.60
CA ILE A 98 -2.61 6.39 14.42
C ILE A 98 -3.33 7.65 14.87
N TYR A 99 -2.61 8.77 14.83
CA TYR A 99 -3.15 10.08 15.16
C TYR A 99 -3.81 10.64 13.90
N GLY A 100 -5.11 10.44 13.79
CA GLY A 100 -5.88 10.86 12.62
C GLY A 100 -5.89 12.38 12.44
N LYS A 101 -5.99 12.78 11.19
CA LYS A 101 -6.00 14.20 10.79
C LYS A 101 -7.39 14.74 10.49
N GLY A 102 -8.36 13.85 10.34
CA GLY A 102 -9.67 14.19 9.80
C GLY A 102 -9.72 14.06 8.28
N LEU A 103 -10.93 13.97 7.76
CA LEU A 103 -11.18 13.92 6.33
C LEU A 103 -10.76 15.25 5.67
N GLY A 104 -10.06 15.16 4.53
CA GLY A 104 -9.59 16.33 3.80
C GLY A 104 -8.40 17.08 4.43
N SER A 105 -7.82 16.59 5.53
CA SER A 105 -6.76 17.30 6.29
C SER A 105 -5.36 16.68 6.14
N LEU A 106 -5.18 15.74 5.24
CA LEU A 106 -3.84 15.29 4.89
C LEU A 106 -3.09 16.41 4.17
N PHE A 107 -1.79 16.50 4.43
CA PHE A 107 -0.96 17.58 3.91
C PHE A 107 0.30 17.03 3.25
N ALA A 108 0.64 17.55 2.09
CA ALA A 108 1.88 17.25 1.40
C ALA A 108 2.74 18.51 1.23
N LYS A 109 4.00 18.47 1.65
CA LYS A 109 4.95 19.54 1.31
C LYS A 109 5.19 19.55 -0.21
N LYS A 110 5.58 20.69 -0.75
CA LYS A 110 5.95 20.82 -2.18
C LYS A 110 6.96 19.74 -2.58
N ASN A 111 6.75 19.14 -3.74
CA ASN A 111 7.59 18.06 -4.28
C ASN A 111 7.64 16.76 -3.43
N THR A 112 6.67 16.52 -2.56
CA THR A 112 6.59 15.26 -1.81
C THR A 112 6.56 14.08 -2.77
N LYS A 113 7.47 13.12 -2.54
CA LYS A 113 7.54 11.86 -3.30
C LYS A 113 6.95 10.73 -2.47
N LEU A 114 5.89 10.11 -2.96
CA LEU A 114 5.25 8.94 -2.38
C LEU A 114 5.67 7.69 -3.16
N ASN A 115 6.36 6.78 -2.48
CA ASN A 115 6.72 5.49 -3.05
C ASN A 115 5.83 4.40 -2.43
N PHE A 116 5.01 3.79 -3.25
CA PHE A 116 4.06 2.76 -2.83
C PHE A 116 4.68 1.34 -2.75
N GLY A 117 5.98 1.19 -3.05
CA GLY A 117 6.62 -0.11 -3.14
C GLY A 117 5.93 -0.98 -4.20
N ASN A 118 5.59 -2.21 -3.87
CA ASN A 118 4.82 -3.11 -4.74
C ASN A 118 3.31 -3.11 -4.43
N SER A 119 2.84 -2.19 -3.57
CA SER A 119 1.47 -2.24 -3.06
C SER A 119 0.45 -1.63 -4.02
N GLY A 120 -0.18 -2.46 -4.83
CA GLY A 120 -1.32 -2.04 -5.64
C GLY A 120 -2.55 -1.63 -4.82
N THR A 121 -2.74 -2.19 -3.63
CA THR A 121 -3.81 -1.81 -2.69
C THR A 121 -3.58 -0.40 -2.17
N LEU A 122 -2.38 -0.12 -1.64
CA LEU A 122 -2.00 1.21 -1.18
C LEU A 122 -2.18 2.26 -2.28
N ALA A 123 -1.65 1.95 -3.49
CA ALA A 123 -1.72 2.87 -4.62
C ALA A 123 -3.16 3.29 -4.92
N ARG A 124 -4.07 2.32 -5.05
CA ARG A 124 -5.46 2.62 -5.42
C ARG A 124 -6.22 3.35 -4.33
N LEU A 125 -6.09 2.91 -3.09
CA LEU A 125 -6.83 3.50 -1.98
C LEU A 125 -6.31 4.89 -1.62
N LEU A 126 -4.99 5.06 -1.52
CA LEU A 126 -4.42 6.34 -1.13
C LEU A 126 -4.60 7.41 -2.22
N ILE A 127 -4.48 7.05 -3.49
CA ILE A 127 -4.78 7.97 -4.59
C ILE A 127 -6.24 8.43 -4.52
N GLY A 128 -7.19 7.52 -4.22
CA GLY A 128 -8.59 7.89 -4.02
C GLY A 128 -8.77 8.95 -2.94
N VAL A 129 -8.17 8.73 -1.77
CA VAL A 129 -8.22 9.69 -0.65
C VAL A 129 -7.56 11.01 -1.02
N LEU A 130 -6.37 10.98 -1.60
CA LEU A 130 -5.62 12.19 -1.95
C LEU A 130 -6.29 12.98 -3.07
N SER A 131 -6.97 12.32 -4.01
CA SER A 131 -7.66 12.99 -5.11
C SER A 131 -8.71 13.99 -4.65
N THR A 132 -9.34 13.73 -3.51
CA THR A 132 -10.39 14.57 -2.93
C THR A 132 -9.92 15.35 -1.70
N THR A 133 -8.63 15.31 -1.39
CA THR A 133 -8.02 16.12 -0.31
C THR A 133 -7.48 17.40 -0.92
N PRO A 134 -7.96 18.59 -0.52
CA PRO A 134 -7.52 19.88 -1.07
C PRO A 134 -6.01 20.11 -0.93
N GLY A 135 -5.42 20.83 -1.88
CA GLY A 135 -4.02 21.27 -1.81
C GLY A 135 -2.96 20.18 -1.93
N ILE A 136 -3.30 18.98 -2.39
CA ILE A 136 -2.34 17.90 -2.59
C ILE A 136 -1.67 18.00 -3.95
N GLU A 137 -0.35 18.11 -3.94
CA GLU A 137 0.51 17.99 -5.11
C GLU A 137 1.66 17.04 -4.77
N VAL A 138 1.70 15.86 -5.39
CA VAL A 138 2.66 14.79 -5.07
C VAL A 138 3.18 14.07 -6.30
N ASN A 139 4.42 13.57 -6.21
CA ASN A 139 5.00 12.65 -7.17
C ASN A 139 4.82 11.23 -6.67
N ILE A 140 4.16 10.40 -7.46
CA ILE A 140 3.79 9.04 -7.11
C ILE A 140 4.66 8.05 -7.89
N SER A 141 5.20 7.06 -7.19
CA SER A 141 5.96 5.97 -7.79
C SER A 141 5.75 4.67 -7.03
N GLY A 142 6.15 3.58 -7.63
CA GLY A 142 6.28 2.28 -6.99
C GLY A 142 7.61 1.63 -7.33
N ASP A 143 7.74 0.35 -7.03
CA ASP A 143 8.84 -0.46 -7.51
C ASP A 143 8.70 -0.76 -9.01
N HIS A 144 9.66 -1.50 -9.56
CA HIS A 144 9.66 -1.88 -10.99
C HIS A 144 8.37 -2.63 -11.38
N SER A 145 7.85 -3.51 -10.53
CA SER A 145 6.63 -4.27 -10.79
C SER A 145 5.39 -3.38 -10.77
N LEU A 146 5.23 -2.54 -9.73
CA LEU A 146 4.09 -1.65 -9.62
C LEU A 146 4.07 -0.59 -10.73
N ASN A 147 5.25 -0.07 -11.10
CA ASN A 147 5.37 0.92 -12.17
C ASN A 147 4.96 0.39 -13.55
N LYS A 148 5.00 -0.92 -13.78
CA LYS A 148 4.51 -1.55 -15.02
C LYS A 148 3.00 -1.79 -15.03
N ARG A 149 2.34 -1.75 -13.87
CA ARG A 149 0.89 -2.04 -13.78
C ARG A 149 0.07 -0.94 -14.43
N ASN A 150 -0.93 -1.35 -15.18
CA ASN A 150 -1.89 -0.42 -15.78
C ASN A 150 -2.81 0.18 -14.70
N MET A 151 -2.78 1.49 -14.55
CA MET A 151 -3.60 2.28 -13.62
C MET A 151 -4.65 3.13 -14.36
N LYS A 152 -4.87 2.89 -15.66
CA LYS A 152 -5.76 3.68 -16.51
C LYS A 152 -7.14 3.92 -15.90
N LYS A 153 -7.80 2.85 -15.45
CA LYS A 153 -9.15 2.94 -14.86
C LYS A 153 -9.20 3.81 -13.61
N LEU A 154 -8.15 3.74 -12.78
CA LEU A 154 -8.02 4.57 -11.57
C LEU A 154 -7.81 6.04 -11.94
N ILE A 155 -6.87 6.31 -12.85
CA ILE A 155 -6.53 7.66 -13.30
C ILE A 155 -7.76 8.32 -13.95
N GLU A 156 -8.43 7.63 -14.86
CA GLU A 156 -9.64 8.12 -15.51
C GLU A 156 -10.77 8.40 -14.52
N LEU A 157 -10.95 7.51 -13.52
CA LEU A 157 -11.97 7.71 -12.50
C LEU A 157 -11.66 8.93 -11.63
N MET A 158 -10.43 9.05 -11.11
CA MET A 158 -10.04 10.19 -10.28
C MET A 158 -10.02 11.51 -11.07
N SER A 159 -9.72 11.47 -12.36
CA SER A 159 -9.82 12.66 -13.22
C SER A 159 -11.27 13.13 -13.40
N LYS A 160 -12.25 12.23 -13.36
CA LYS A 160 -13.68 12.60 -13.36
C LYS A 160 -14.10 13.34 -12.09
N PHE A 161 -13.46 13.05 -10.95
CA PHE A 161 -13.64 13.82 -9.71
C PHE A 161 -12.98 15.20 -9.74
N GLY A 162 -12.13 15.47 -10.74
CA GLY A 162 -11.44 16.74 -10.90
C GLY A 162 -9.92 16.71 -10.63
N SER A 163 -9.33 15.55 -10.32
CA SER A 163 -7.89 15.45 -10.13
C SER A 163 -7.13 15.43 -11.44
N TYR A 164 -5.91 15.95 -11.43
CA TYR A 164 -5.04 16.01 -12.60
C TYR A 164 -3.81 15.10 -12.42
N PHE A 165 -3.46 14.39 -13.51
CA PHE A 165 -2.30 13.51 -13.55
C PHE A 165 -1.37 13.90 -14.70
N SER A 166 -0.06 13.98 -14.43
CA SER A 166 0.97 14.36 -15.40
C SER A 166 2.08 13.30 -15.45
N PRO A 167 2.61 12.98 -16.65
CA PRO A 167 2.20 13.50 -17.95
C PRO A 167 0.85 12.96 -18.39
N LYS A 168 0.08 13.80 -19.11
CA LYS A 168 -1.25 13.44 -19.63
C LYS A 168 -1.16 12.22 -20.55
N GLY A 169 -2.12 11.29 -20.41
CA GLY A 169 -2.19 10.07 -21.23
C GLY A 169 -1.33 8.91 -20.72
N LYS A 170 -0.46 9.14 -19.75
CA LYS A 170 0.31 8.07 -19.11
C LYS A 170 -0.57 7.28 -18.15
N ASN A 171 -0.53 5.95 -18.27
CA ASN A 171 -1.42 5.04 -17.54
C ASN A 171 -0.70 4.18 -16.49
N ASN A 172 0.55 4.52 -16.16
CA ASN A 172 1.38 3.79 -15.20
C ASN A 172 2.31 4.76 -14.45
N PHE A 173 2.87 4.33 -13.33
CA PHE A 173 3.81 5.16 -12.57
C PHE A 173 5.20 5.22 -13.24
N PRO A 174 6.04 6.21 -12.88
CA PRO A 174 5.75 7.33 -11.99
C PRO A 174 4.86 8.39 -12.63
N LEU A 175 4.07 9.08 -11.79
CA LEU A 175 3.16 10.16 -12.18
C LEU A 175 3.23 11.29 -11.15
N LYS A 176 2.98 12.51 -11.58
CA LYS A 176 2.62 13.63 -10.71
C LYS A 176 1.10 13.68 -10.61
N MET A 177 0.58 13.85 -9.41
CA MET A 177 -0.84 14.01 -9.13
C MET A 177 -1.09 15.34 -8.44
N ILE A 178 -2.12 16.05 -8.89
CA ILE A 178 -2.65 17.25 -8.25
C ILE A 178 -4.11 16.93 -7.91
N SER A 179 -4.49 17.14 -6.65
CA SER A 179 -5.87 16.95 -6.19
C SER A 179 -6.81 18.04 -6.72
N THR A 180 -8.09 17.82 -6.54
CA THR A 180 -9.07 18.88 -6.76
C THR A 180 -9.41 19.59 -5.44
N GLU A 181 -9.62 20.90 -5.54
CA GLU A 181 -10.16 21.70 -4.41
C GLU A 181 -11.66 21.48 -4.22
N MET A 182 -12.35 21.08 -5.30
CA MET A 182 -13.80 20.86 -5.30
C MET A 182 -14.12 19.57 -6.07
N PRO A 183 -14.22 18.43 -5.37
CA PRO A 183 -14.59 17.16 -6.02
C PRO A 183 -16.02 17.23 -6.56
N VAL A 184 -16.18 16.80 -7.80
CA VAL A 184 -17.47 16.78 -8.49
C VAL A 184 -18.14 15.42 -8.32
N GLY A 185 -19.44 15.39 -8.04
CA GLY A 185 -20.22 14.16 -8.00
C GLY A 185 -20.25 13.50 -9.37
N ILE A 186 -20.05 12.18 -9.43
CA ILE A 186 -20.05 11.42 -10.68
C ILE A 186 -21.04 10.26 -10.61
N ASN A 187 -21.60 9.92 -11.76
CA ASN A 187 -22.31 8.65 -11.96
C ASN A 187 -21.34 7.68 -12.63
N TYR A 188 -20.99 6.59 -11.94
CA TYR A 188 -19.99 5.64 -12.41
C TYR A 188 -20.40 4.19 -12.14
N LYS A 189 -20.48 3.39 -13.18
CA LYS A 189 -20.69 1.95 -13.08
C LYS A 189 -19.33 1.26 -12.88
N ALA A 190 -19.02 0.91 -11.64
CA ALA A 190 -17.78 0.21 -11.32
C ALA A 190 -17.80 -1.23 -11.85
N GLY A 191 -16.72 -1.64 -12.48
CA GLY A 191 -16.49 -3.02 -12.90
C GLY A 191 -16.20 -3.96 -11.71
N VAL A 192 -15.53 -5.07 -11.97
CA VAL A 192 -15.33 -6.14 -10.98
C VAL A 192 -14.32 -5.80 -9.87
N SER A 193 -13.42 -4.82 -10.08
CA SER A 193 -12.34 -4.51 -9.11
C SER A 193 -12.89 -3.99 -7.77
N ALA A 194 -12.72 -4.76 -6.71
CA ALA A 194 -13.09 -4.35 -5.36
C ALA A 194 -12.32 -3.10 -4.89
N GLN A 195 -11.02 -2.99 -5.22
CA GLN A 195 -10.18 -1.85 -4.85
C GLN A 195 -10.53 -0.56 -5.60
N LEU A 196 -11.18 -0.66 -6.75
CA LEU A 196 -11.67 0.52 -7.48
C LEU A 196 -12.99 1.03 -6.88
N LYS A 197 -13.73 0.15 -6.21
CA LYS A 197 -14.99 0.47 -5.52
C LYS A 197 -14.76 1.01 -4.10
N SER A 198 -13.64 0.67 -3.47
CA SER A 198 -13.28 1.10 -2.11
C SER A 198 -12.89 2.56 -2.06
#